data_75281b302a92028f49b92d7d61ed452f
#
_entry.id   75281b302a92028f49b92d7d61ed452f
#
_cell.length_a   1.000
_cell.length_b   1.000
_cell.length_c   1.000
_cell.angle_alpha   90.00
_cell.angle_beta   90.00
_cell.angle_gamma   90.00
#
_symmetry.space_group_name_H-M   'P 1'
#
loop_
_entity.id
_entity.type
_entity.pdbx_description
1 polymer ?
#
loop_
_entity_poly.entity_id
_entity_poly.type
_entity_poly.pdbx_seq_one_letter_code
_entity_poly.pdbx_strand_id
1 'polypeptide(L)' 'MKVKKEDYEDIYDCIVTGQVPVEIINEYFQDKGFHEYYKERSK' A
#
# COMPACT_ATOMS: atom_id res chain seq x y z
N MET A 1 -5.53 -8.14 9.73
CA MET A 1 -4.14 -7.80 9.45
C MET A 1 -3.85 -6.35 9.76
N LYS A 2 -2.68 -6.09 10.31
CA LYS A 2 -2.32 -4.73 10.69
C LYS A 2 -1.52 -4.04 9.61
N VAL A 3 -1.93 -2.83 9.28
CA VAL A 3 -1.23 -2.01 8.30
C VAL A 3 -0.30 -1.08 9.06
N LYS A 4 0.99 -1.17 8.79
CA LYS A 4 1.98 -0.36 9.47
C LYS A 4 2.47 0.74 8.55
N LYS A 5 2.62 1.93 9.13
CA LYS A 5 3.07 3.07 8.37
C LYS A 5 4.47 2.85 7.78
N GLU A 6 5.33 2.17 8.50
CA GLU A 6 6.69 1.93 8.04
C GLU A 6 6.73 0.95 6.88
N ASP A 7 5.65 0.20 6.66
CA ASP A 7 5.56 -0.75 5.55
C ASP A 7 4.98 -0.13 4.29
N TYR A 8 4.55 1.11 4.37
CA TYR A 8 3.91 1.75 3.22
C TYR A 8 4.82 1.74 1.98
N GLU A 9 6.06 2.08 2.16
CA GLU A 9 6.99 2.17 1.04
C GLU A 9 7.20 0.80 0.40
N ASP A 10 7.38 -0.21 1.23
CA ASP A 10 7.56 -1.57 0.73
C ASP A 10 6.34 -2.04 -0.05
N ILE A 11 5.16 -1.79 0.51
CA ILE A 11 3.92 -2.23 -0.14
C ILE A 11 3.72 -1.46 -1.44
N TYR A 12 4.01 -0.18 -1.44
CA TYR A 12 3.88 0.61 -2.67
C TYR A 12 4.76 0.01 -3.77
N ASP A 13 6.00 -0.30 -3.43
CA ASP A 13 6.92 -0.91 -4.38
C ASP A 13 6.37 -2.23 -4.91
N CYS A 14 5.86 -3.07 -4.01
CA CYS A 14 5.31 -4.36 -4.40
C CYS A 14 4.10 -4.22 -5.31
N ILE A 15 3.28 -3.21 -5.07
CA ILE A 15 2.11 -2.98 -5.92
C ILE A 15 2.56 -2.58 -7.32
N VAL A 16 3.53 -1.70 -7.40
CA VAL A 16 4.01 -1.21 -8.70
C VAL A 16 4.64 -2.33 -9.50
N THR A 17 5.37 -3.23 -8.83
CA THR A 17 6.00 -4.35 -9.50
C THR A 17 5.07 -5.53 -9.68
N GLY A 18 3.90 -5.51 -9.04
CA GLY A 18 2.92 -6.58 -9.17
C GLY A 18 3.28 -7.84 -8.40
N GLN A 19 4.05 -7.71 -7.33
CA GLN A 19 4.51 -8.85 -6.56
C GLN A 19 3.71 -9.12 -5.29
N VAL A 20 2.62 -8.41 -5.10
CA VAL A 20 1.82 -8.56 -3.89
C VAL A 20 0.44 -9.11 -4.26
N PRO A 21 -0.11 -10.04 -3.44
CA PRO A 21 -1.44 -10.58 -3.72
C PRO A 21 -2.52 -9.50 -3.63
N VAL A 22 -3.58 -9.69 -4.41
CA VAL A 22 -4.70 -8.74 -4.43
C VAL A 22 -5.29 -8.55 -3.03
N GLU A 23 -5.31 -9.61 -2.24
CA GLU A 23 -5.85 -9.54 -0.89
C GLU A 23 -5.10 -8.53 -0.04
N ILE A 24 -3.79 -8.54 -0.13
CA ILE A 24 -2.96 -7.61 0.63
C ILE A 24 -3.16 -6.18 0.10
N ILE A 25 -3.25 -6.04 -1.20
CA ILE A 25 -3.48 -4.72 -1.80
C ILE A 25 -4.78 -4.14 -1.28
N ASN A 26 -5.84 -4.94 -1.24
CA ASN A 26 -7.13 -4.48 -0.76
C ASN A 26 -7.07 -4.04 0.70
N GLU A 27 -6.35 -4.80 1.51
CA GLU A 27 -6.21 -4.47 2.92
C GLU A 27 -5.57 -3.10 3.09
N TYR A 28 -4.51 -2.85 2.36
CA TYR A 28 -3.80 -1.59 2.48
C TYR A 28 -4.61 -0.42 1.92
N PHE A 29 -5.33 -0.65 0.83
CA PHE A 29 -6.14 0.43 0.23
C PHE A 29 -7.32 0.82 1.10
N GLN A 30 -7.74 -0.05 2.01
CA GLN A 30 -8.78 0.29 2.97
C GLN A 30 -8.26 1.17 4.10
N ASP A 31 -6.95 1.23 4.26
CA ASP A 31 -6.33 2.07 5.27
C ASP A 31 -6.19 3.48 4.73
N LYS A 32 -6.78 4.45 5.46
CA LYS A 32 -6.77 5.83 5.03
C LYS A 32 -5.36 6.38 4.89
N GLY A 33 -4.50 6.04 5.84
CA GLY A 33 -3.12 6.52 5.81
C GLY A 33 -2.38 6.05 4.58
N PHE A 34 -2.55 4.78 4.24
CA PHE A 34 -1.89 4.25 3.06
C PHE A 34 -2.47 4.86 1.78
N HIS A 35 -3.77 5.06 1.76
CA HIS A 35 -4.42 5.65 0.59
C HIS A 35 -3.84 7.04 0.30
N GLU A 36 -3.66 7.84 1.35
CA GLU A 36 -3.07 9.16 1.21
C GLU A 36 -1.62 9.06 0.74
N TYR A 37 -0.88 8.14 1.32
CA TYR A 37 0.51 7.91 0.94
C TYR A 37 0.61 7.56 -0.54
N TYR A 38 -0.24 6.66 -0.98
CA TYR A 38 -0.21 6.21 -2.37
C TYR A 38 -0.50 7.36 -3.32
N LYS A 39 -1.48 8.18 -2.95
CA LYS A 39 -1.85 9.35 -3.74
C LYS A 39 -0.66 10.30 -3.90
N GLU A 40 0.01 10.57 -2.79
CA GLU A 40 1.15 11.48 -2.80
C GLU A 40 2.28 10.93 -3.66
N ARG A 41 2.53 9.66 -3.55
CA ARG A 41 3.61 9.04 -4.31
C ARG A 41 3.30 8.95 -5.80
N SER A 42 2.04 8.91 -6.15
CA SER A 42 1.62 8.77 -7.54
C SER A 42 1.57 10.07 -8.31
N LYS A 43 1.78 11.17 -7.64
CA LYS A 43 1.75 12.47 -8.30
C LYS A 43 2.89 12.66 -9.28
#